data_648cf05638e92b12bf464dad61773e8a
#
_entry.id   648cf05638e92b12bf464dad61773e8a
#
_cell.length_a   1.000
_cell.length_b   1.000
_cell.length_c   1.000
_cell.angle_alpha   90.00
_cell.angle_beta   90.00
_cell.angle_gamma   90.00
#
_symmetry.space_group_name_H-M   'P 1'
#
loop_
_entity.id
_entity.type
_entity.pdbx_description
1 polymer ?
#
loop_
_entity_poly.entity_id
_entity_poly.type
_entity_poly.pdbx_seq_one_letter_code
_entity_poly.pdbx_strand_id
1 'polypeptide(L)'
;MGVVAPNGHGLDVFAQALREGRSGIRHIPELAELNFACQVGGVPEGFDAIRQRYFDHEKLLSLNDNIGYASVAAVDAWTDAGFAVPEAEDDRVDWETGVIAGSGIGGMDTIARTVVPMVNAGNVRRMGSRIVEQVMNSGTSARIAGLLALGNQVTSNSSACSTGNEAVIEAVARIRLGLATRMLAGGSEGASPYIWAGFDAMRVICRKFNDRPEEASRPMSASAAGFVPGAGGAFLLLEELESALVRGARIYAEVLGGMVNCGGHRMGGTITAPNPEGVRRCVRGAVADAGISPREIDAINGHLTATYADPIEVKNWSAALERGPEDFPWINSTKSMVGHCLGAAGAIECVAVVLQLRGGFVHPSLNCGDLHPEIVPYERRIPHSAVACPDLKVVAKAGFGFGDVNSCLIFRKWEP
;
A
#
# COMPACT_ATOMS: atom_id res chain seq x y z
N MET A 1 11.89 -4.61 6.01
CA MET A 1 10.74 -4.37 5.12
C MET A 1 10.58 -5.53 4.15
N GLY A 2 9.34 -5.82 3.68
CA GLY A 2 9.07 -6.81 2.66
C GLY A 2 7.95 -6.35 1.73
N VAL A 3 8.02 -6.76 0.46
CA VAL A 3 7.08 -6.33 -0.58
C VAL A 3 6.85 -7.39 -1.65
N VAL A 4 5.59 -7.60 -1.97
CA VAL A 4 5.10 -8.37 -3.12
C VAL A 4 4.25 -7.42 -3.94
N ALA A 5 4.80 -6.91 -5.03
CA ALA A 5 4.15 -5.90 -5.88
C ALA A 5 4.02 -6.40 -7.33
N PRO A 6 3.12 -5.82 -8.14
CA PRO A 6 2.93 -6.20 -9.55
C PRO A 6 4.20 -6.16 -10.39
N ASN A 7 5.12 -5.24 -10.08
CA ASN A 7 6.37 -5.04 -10.82
C ASN A 7 7.61 -5.65 -10.14
N GLY A 8 7.44 -6.43 -9.06
CA GLY A 8 8.54 -7.15 -8.44
C GLY A 8 8.26 -7.65 -7.02
N HIS A 9 8.95 -8.73 -6.66
CA HIS A 9 9.00 -9.29 -5.33
C HIS A 9 10.37 -9.06 -4.69
N GLY A 10 10.38 -8.63 -3.43
CA GLY A 10 11.59 -8.29 -2.68
C GLY A 10 12.11 -6.89 -2.93
N LEU A 11 12.88 -6.37 -1.97
CA LEU A 11 13.28 -4.95 -1.93
C LEU A 11 14.14 -4.53 -3.12
N ASP A 12 15.12 -5.37 -3.51
CA ASP A 12 16.07 -5.02 -4.57
C ASP A 12 15.39 -4.98 -5.95
N VAL A 13 14.54 -6.00 -6.24
CA VAL A 13 13.80 -6.06 -7.51
C VAL A 13 12.81 -4.91 -7.60
N PHE A 14 12.12 -4.60 -6.50
CA PHE A 14 11.16 -3.50 -6.44
C PHE A 14 11.88 -2.14 -6.55
N ALA A 15 13.00 -1.93 -5.85
CA ALA A 15 13.79 -0.70 -5.95
C ALA A 15 14.31 -0.46 -7.38
N GLN A 16 14.76 -1.53 -8.04
CA GLN A 16 15.18 -1.46 -9.45
C GLN A 16 14.00 -1.10 -10.35
N ALA A 17 12.84 -1.75 -10.18
CA ALA A 17 11.64 -1.46 -10.96
C ALA A 17 11.17 0.00 -10.79
N LEU A 18 11.26 0.55 -9.56
CA LEU A 18 10.97 1.96 -9.29
C LEU A 18 11.92 2.90 -10.04
N ARG A 19 13.23 2.61 -10.05
CA ARG A 19 14.23 3.42 -10.77
C ARG A 19 14.06 3.37 -12.27
N GLU A 20 13.78 2.21 -12.82
CA GLU A 20 13.59 1.99 -14.25
C GLU A 20 12.23 2.49 -14.77
N GLY A 21 11.27 2.79 -13.88
CA GLY A 21 9.90 3.07 -14.27
C GLY A 21 9.22 1.83 -14.88
N ARG A 22 9.47 0.63 -14.35
CA ARG A 22 8.94 -0.61 -14.91
C ARG A 22 7.51 -0.82 -14.47
N SER A 23 6.59 -0.90 -15.44
CA SER A 23 5.19 -1.22 -15.20
C SER A 23 5.00 -2.70 -14.89
N GLY A 24 4.16 -3.01 -13.90
CA GLY A 24 3.64 -4.35 -13.62
C GLY A 24 2.19 -4.51 -14.05
N ILE A 25 1.66 -3.57 -14.84
CA ILE A 25 0.29 -3.61 -15.33
C ILE A 25 0.25 -4.40 -16.63
N ARG A 26 -0.71 -5.31 -16.72
CA ARG A 26 -0.88 -6.18 -17.89
C ARG A 26 -2.35 -6.48 -18.17
N HIS A 27 -2.62 -7.02 -19.34
CA HIS A 27 -3.92 -7.55 -19.69
C HIS A 27 -4.23 -8.80 -18.84
N ILE A 28 -5.45 -8.88 -18.32
CA ILE A 28 -5.95 -10.00 -17.51
C ILE A 28 -7.05 -10.74 -18.30
N PRO A 29 -6.75 -11.88 -18.93
CA PRO A 29 -7.68 -12.58 -19.80
C PRO A 29 -9.03 -12.92 -19.13
N GLU A 30 -9.02 -13.32 -17.85
CA GLU A 30 -10.22 -13.64 -17.08
C GLU A 30 -11.21 -12.47 -17.04
N LEU A 31 -10.72 -11.22 -16.96
CA LEU A 31 -11.61 -10.05 -16.98
C LEU A 31 -12.29 -9.85 -18.33
N ALA A 32 -11.59 -10.13 -19.43
CA ALA A 32 -12.17 -10.08 -20.77
C ALA A 32 -13.23 -11.18 -20.97
N GLU A 33 -12.97 -12.40 -20.52
CA GLU A 33 -13.90 -13.53 -20.57
C GLU A 33 -15.17 -13.25 -19.74
N LEU A 34 -15.05 -12.52 -18.64
CA LEU A 34 -16.15 -12.11 -17.77
C LEU A 34 -16.82 -10.79 -18.22
N ASN A 35 -16.48 -10.25 -19.38
CA ASN A 35 -17.03 -9.01 -19.95
C ASN A 35 -16.85 -7.76 -19.06
N PHE A 36 -15.73 -7.67 -18.34
CA PHE A 36 -15.36 -6.42 -17.67
C PHE A 36 -15.04 -5.33 -18.69
N ALA A 37 -15.40 -4.10 -18.39
CA ALA A 37 -15.01 -2.96 -19.19
C ALA A 37 -13.50 -2.64 -19.01
N CYS A 38 -12.97 -2.85 -17.81
CA CYS A 38 -11.54 -2.81 -17.51
C CYS A 38 -10.97 -4.23 -17.61
N GLN A 39 -10.03 -4.46 -18.54
CA GLN A 39 -9.40 -5.77 -18.77
C GLN A 39 -7.92 -5.79 -18.41
N VAL A 40 -7.47 -4.76 -17.69
CA VAL A 40 -6.08 -4.62 -17.25
C VAL A 40 -5.98 -4.59 -15.74
N GLY A 41 -4.85 -5.02 -15.20
CA GLY A 41 -4.60 -5.03 -13.76
C GLY A 41 -3.14 -5.19 -13.42
N GLY A 42 -2.77 -4.72 -12.23
CA GLY A 42 -1.46 -4.94 -11.63
C GLY A 42 -1.52 -6.15 -10.68
N VAL A 43 -1.00 -7.30 -11.10
CA VAL A 43 -0.99 -8.54 -10.31
C VAL A 43 0.43 -9.07 -10.19
N PRO A 44 0.93 -9.46 -9.00
CA PRO A 44 2.24 -10.06 -8.85
C PRO A 44 2.41 -11.30 -9.74
N GLU A 45 3.42 -11.29 -10.61
CA GLU A 45 3.66 -12.37 -11.56
C GLU A 45 4.41 -13.54 -10.91
N GLY A 46 4.05 -14.78 -11.29
CA GLY A 46 4.72 -15.98 -10.81
C GLY A 46 4.59 -16.21 -9.30
N PHE A 47 3.59 -15.64 -8.65
CA PHE A 47 3.46 -15.69 -7.19
C PHE A 47 3.33 -17.12 -6.65
N ASP A 48 2.72 -18.04 -7.39
CA ASP A 48 2.63 -19.44 -6.99
C ASP A 48 4.02 -20.08 -6.77
N ALA A 49 4.97 -19.80 -7.66
CA ALA A 49 6.35 -20.27 -7.51
C ALA A 49 7.08 -19.53 -6.37
N ILE A 50 6.73 -18.27 -6.09
CA ILE A 50 7.29 -17.51 -4.98
C ILE A 50 6.84 -18.12 -3.67
N ARG A 51 5.52 -18.24 -3.41
CA ARG A 51 4.98 -18.74 -2.12
C ARG A 51 5.42 -20.18 -1.78
N GLN A 52 5.69 -21.03 -2.79
CA GLN A 52 6.21 -22.38 -2.59
C GLN A 52 7.64 -22.41 -2.00
N ARG A 53 8.39 -21.32 -2.10
CA ARG A 53 9.72 -21.20 -1.48
C ARG A 53 9.65 -20.85 0.01
N TYR A 54 8.51 -20.33 0.47
CA TYR A 54 8.29 -19.90 1.86
C TYR A 54 7.52 -20.93 2.69
N PHE A 55 6.64 -21.68 2.05
CA PHE A 55 5.66 -22.51 2.75
C PHE A 55 5.61 -23.92 2.18
N ASP A 56 5.51 -24.90 3.08
CA ASP A 56 5.22 -26.28 2.75
C ASP A 56 3.77 -26.44 2.25
N HIS A 57 3.46 -27.64 1.74
CA HIS A 57 2.15 -27.96 1.18
C HIS A 57 1.00 -27.71 2.16
N GLU A 58 1.16 -28.06 3.42
CA GLU A 58 0.14 -27.90 4.47
C GLU A 58 -0.18 -26.43 4.72
N LYS A 59 0.85 -25.58 4.82
CA LYS A 59 0.70 -24.13 5.01
C LYS A 59 0.07 -23.46 3.79
N LEU A 60 0.45 -23.90 2.56
CA LEU A 60 -0.12 -23.36 1.31
C LEU A 60 -1.64 -23.57 1.21
N LEU A 61 -2.19 -24.65 1.75
CA LEU A 61 -3.64 -24.92 1.72
C LEU A 61 -4.48 -23.90 2.52
N SER A 62 -3.86 -23.17 3.44
CA SER A 62 -4.53 -22.12 4.24
C SER A 62 -4.46 -20.74 3.59
N LEU A 63 -3.72 -20.58 2.49
CA LEU A 63 -3.48 -19.29 1.86
C LEU A 63 -4.41 -19.08 0.66
N ASN A 64 -5.23 -18.05 0.71
CA ASN A 64 -5.70 -17.38 -0.50
C ASN A 64 -4.66 -16.32 -0.93
N ASP A 65 -4.88 -15.63 -2.03
CA ASP A 65 -3.89 -14.67 -2.54
C ASP A 65 -3.63 -13.53 -1.55
N ASN A 66 -4.67 -13.00 -0.90
CA ASN A 66 -4.53 -11.94 0.08
C ASN A 66 -3.60 -12.34 1.25
N ILE A 67 -3.89 -13.48 1.89
CA ILE A 67 -3.07 -14.00 3.00
C ILE A 67 -1.69 -14.43 2.50
N GLY A 68 -1.59 -14.95 1.28
CA GLY A 68 -0.34 -15.34 0.65
C GLY A 68 0.62 -14.15 0.46
N TYR A 69 0.14 -13.06 -0.16
CA TYR A 69 0.94 -11.84 -0.33
C TYR A 69 1.39 -11.26 1.01
N ALA A 70 0.46 -11.21 1.98
CA ALA A 70 0.76 -10.73 3.32
C ALA A 70 1.82 -11.58 4.02
N SER A 71 1.67 -12.90 3.99
CA SER A 71 2.58 -13.83 4.67
C SER A 71 3.99 -13.77 4.10
N VAL A 72 4.14 -13.75 2.77
CA VAL A 72 5.46 -13.62 2.13
C VAL A 72 6.09 -12.27 2.47
N ALA A 73 5.37 -11.17 2.31
CA ALA A 73 5.89 -9.85 2.60
C ALA A 73 6.25 -9.66 4.09
N ALA A 74 5.46 -10.26 5.00
CA ALA A 74 5.73 -10.21 6.44
C ALA A 74 6.98 -11.02 6.82
N VAL A 75 7.16 -12.22 6.26
CA VAL A 75 8.37 -13.03 6.46
C VAL A 75 9.60 -12.30 5.93
N ASP A 76 9.50 -11.68 4.75
CA ASP A 76 10.60 -10.89 4.18
C ASP A 76 10.94 -9.69 5.09
N ALA A 77 9.93 -8.98 5.61
CA ALA A 77 10.15 -7.85 6.51
C ALA A 77 10.83 -8.28 7.82
N TRP A 78 10.45 -9.44 8.34
CA TRP A 78 11.01 -10.03 9.54
C TRP A 78 12.47 -10.41 9.36
N THR A 79 12.78 -11.15 8.30
CA THR A 79 14.14 -11.59 7.98
C THR A 79 15.05 -10.44 7.57
N ASP A 80 14.53 -9.45 6.82
CA ASP A 80 15.27 -8.23 6.47
C ASP A 80 15.64 -7.39 7.73
N ALA A 81 14.83 -7.47 8.78
CA ALA A 81 15.13 -6.85 10.06
C ALA A 81 16.15 -7.63 10.92
N GLY A 82 16.60 -8.78 10.45
CA GLY A 82 17.62 -9.61 11.12
C GLY A 82 17.04 -10.63 12.08
N PHE A 83 15.75 -10.91 12.06
CA PHE A 83 15.12 -11.94 12.88
C PHE A 83 14.97 -13.27 12.11
N ALA A 84 15.21 -14.38 12.79
CA ALA A 84 14.91 -15.70 12.24
C ALA A 84 13.41 -15.99 12.31
N VAL A 85 12.88 -16.67 11.30
CA VAL A 85 11.54 -17.25 11.38
C VAL A 85 11.55 -18.39 12.39
N PRO A 86 10.63 -18.43 13.37
CA PRO A 86 10.58 -19.51 14.35
C PRO A 86 10.35 -20.89 13.70
N GLU A 87 11.04 -21.90 14.17
CA GLU A 87 10.75 -23.31 13.82
C GLU A 87 9.41 -23.75 14.42
N ALA A 88 8.78 -24.75 13.84
CA ALA A 88 7.45 -25.21 14.26
C ALA A 88 7.42 -25.75 15.70
N GLU A 89 8.55 -26.28 16.16
CA GLU A 89 8.75 -26.85 17.50
C GLU A 89 9.23 -25.83 18.53
N ASP A 90 9.43 -24.55 18.14
CA ASP A 90 9.85 -23.49 19.06
C ASP A 90 8.61 -22.89 19.74
N ASP A 91 8.47 -23.17 21.03
CA ASP A 91 7.37 -22.67 21.87
C ASP A 91 7.57 -21.23 22.37
N ARG A 92 8.66 -20.56 22.02
CA ARG A 92 8.92 -19.18 22.45
C ARG A 92 8.04 -18.19 21.70
N VAL A 93 7.47 -17.26 22.45
CA VAL A 93 6.62 -16.19 21.91
C VAL A 93 7.35 -14.87 22.09
N ASP A 94 7.38 -14.06 21.02
CA ASP A 94 7.87 -12.67 21.08
C ASP A 94 6.76 -11.75 21.60
N TRP A 95 6.73 -11.53 22.92
CA TRP A 95 5.77 -10.68 23.60
C TRP A 95 5.95 -9.19 23.33
N GLU A 96 7.09 -8.79 22.78
CA GLU A 96 7.43 -7.40 22.50
C GLU A 96 7.00 -6.95 21.09
N THR A 97 6.66 -7.90 20.22
CA THR A 97 6.29 -7.60 18.85
C THR A 97 4.82 -7.92 18.57
N GLY A 98 4.11 -6.95 17.99
CA GLY A 98 2.74 -7.11 17.53
C GLY A 98 2.63 -7.00 16.00
N VAL A 99 1.42 -7.15 15.48
CA VAL A 99 1.11 -7.00 14.05
C VAL A 99 -0.20 -6.26 13.82
N ILE A 100 -0.17 -5.31 12.90
CA ILE A 100 -1.35 -4.68 12.30
C ILE A 100 -1.31 -4.97 10.80
N ALA A 101 -2.21 -5.84 10.32
CA ALA A 101 -2.25 -6.28 8.94
C ALA A 101 -3.64 -6.02 8.35
N GLY A 102 -3.75 -5.02 7.48
CA GLY A 102 -5.01 -4.59 6.90
C GLY A 102 -5.31 -5.17 5.51
N SER A 103 -6.60 -5.20 5.17
CA SER A 103 -7.08 -5.47 3.81
C SER A 103 -8.36 -4.69 3.57
N GLY A 104 -8.58 -4.22 2.33
CA GLY A 104 -9.79 -3.50 1.98
C GLY A 104 -11.01 -4.41 1.84
N ILE A 105 -10.84 -5.60 1.27
CA ILE A 105 -11.95 -6.51 0.92
C ILE A 105 -11.74 -7.93 1.47
N GLY A 106 -10.51 -8.34 1.75
CA GLY A 106 -10.21 -9.63 2.37
C GLY A 106 -10.43 -10.84 1.46
N GLY A 107 -11.05 -11.90 2.01
CA GLY A 107 -11.19 -13.21 1.35
C GLY A 107 -12.39 -13.36 0.42
N MET A 108 -12.78 -12.32 -0.32
CA MET A 108 -13.93 -12.33 -1.23
C MET A 108 -13.82 -13.39 -2.32
N ASP A 109 -12.65 -13.67 -2.82
CA ASP A 109 -12.36 -14.74 -3.78
C ASP A 109 -12.72 -16.12 -3.20
N THR A 110 -12.33 -16.40 -1.97
CA THR A 110 -12.68 -17.63 -1.26
C THR A 110 -14.19 -17.75 -1.03
N ILE A 111 -14.84 -16.65 -0.64
CA ILE A 111 -16.30 -16.60 -0.49
C ILE A 111 -16.98 -16.97 -1.81
N ALA A 112 -16.60 -16.30 -2.89
CA ALA A 112 -17.24 -16.48 -4.19
C ALA A 112 -16.96 -17.86 -4.82
N ARG A 113 -15.71 -18.31 -4.79
CA ARG A 113 -15.29 -19.54 -5.48
C ARG A 113 -15.53 -20.82 -4.65
N THR A 114 -15.63 -20.71 -3.33
CA THR A 114 -15.75 -21.88 -2.45
C THR A 114 -17.01 -21.82 -1.59
N VAL A 115 -17.20 -20.78 -0.78
CA VAL A 115 -18.30 -20.75 0.20
C VAL A 115 -19.64 -20.76 -0.48
N VAL A 116 -19.88 -19.84 -1.44
CA VAL A 116 -21.18 -19.71 -2.11
C VAL A 116 -21.56 -20.99 -2.87
N PRO A 117 -20.73 -21.61 -3.72
CA PRO A 117 -21.07 -22.86 -4.40
C PRO A 117 -21.34 -24.01 -3.42
N MET A 118 -20.55 -24.16 -2.36
CA MET A 118 -20.70 -25.25 -1.41
C MET A 118 -21.97 -25.10 -0.56
N VAL A 119 -22.33 -23.88 -0.15
CA VAL A 119 -23.57 -23.59 0.57
C VAL A 119 -24.78 -23.89 -0.31
N ASN A 120 -24.76 -23.38 -1.56
CA ASN A 120 -25.86 -23.58 -2.51
C ASN A 120 -26.08 -25.07 -2.88
N ALA A 121 -25.00 -25.86 -2.86
CA ALA A 121 -25.07 -27.31 -3.09
C ALA A 121 -25.40 -28.13 -1.82
N GLY A 122 -25.62 -27.52 -0.67
CA GLY A 122 -25.89 -28.22 0.60
C GLY A 122 -24.67 -28.98 1.16
N ASN A 123 -23.44 -28.65 0.72
CA ASN A 123 -22.21 -29.38 1.04
C ASN A 123 -21.36 -28.69 2.13
N VAL A 124 -21.96 -27.92 3.04
CA VAL A 124 -21.25 -27.08 4.04
C VAL A 124 -20.18 -27.86 4.82
N ARG A 125 -20.52 -29.10 5.24
CA ARG A 125 -19.57 -29.94 6.02
C ARG A 125 -18.31 -30.39 5.23
N ARG A 126 -18.29 -30.19 3.91
CA ARG A 126 -17.18 -30.56 3.04
C ARG A 126 -16.25 -29.40 2.73
N MET A 127 -16.56 -28.18 3.21
CA MET A 127 -15.73 -27.00 2.97
C MET A 127 -14.34 -27.07 3.61
N GLY A 128 -14.19 -27.83 4.71
CA GLY A 128 -12.97 -27.88 5.50
C GLY A 128 -12.85 -26.72 6.51
N SER A 129 -11.98 -26.88 7.49
CA SER A 129 -11.81 -25.93 8.60
C SER A 129 -11.03 -24.67 8.24
N ARG A 130 -10.21 -24.70 7.19
CA ARG A 130 -9.32 -23.59 6.77
C ARG A 130 -10.10 -22.41 6.16
N ILE A 131 -11.33 -22.62 5.74
CA ILE A 131 -12.16 -21.58 5.12
C ILE A 131 -12.38 -20.39 6.06
N VAL A 132 -12.56 -20.63 7.34
CA VAL A 132 -12.79 -19.55 8.31
C VAL A 132 -11.59 -18.60 8.37
N GLU A 133 -10.37 -19.12 8.41
CA GLU A 133 -9.13 -18.32 8.37
C GLU A 133 -9.06 -17.48 7.09
N GLN A 134 -9.43 -18.05 5.96
CA GLN A 134 -9.35 -17.36 4.66
C GLN A 134 -10.39 -16.25 4.47
N VAL A 135 -11.53 -16.31 5.17
CA VAL A 135 -12.62 -15.35 4.97
C VAL A 135 -12.78 -14.35 6.12
N MET A 136 -12.27 -14.63 7.31
CA MET A 136 -12.37 -13.69 8.42
C MET A 136 -11.44 -12.50 8.22
N ASN A 137 -11.91 -11.29 8.58
CA ASN A 137 -11.13 -10.07 8.40
C ASN A 137 -9.79 -10.08 9.16
N SER A 138 -9.70 -10.79 10.27
CA SER A 138 -8.49 -10.98 11.06
C SER A 138 -7.60 -12.13 10.59
N GLY A 139 -7.97 -12.85 9.53
CA GLY A 139 -7.21 -14.01 9.03
C GLY A 139 -5.77 -13.67 8.68
N THR A 140 -5.55 -12.52 8.05
CA THR A 140 -4.21 -12.07 7.65
C THR A 140 -3.31 -11.80 8.86
N SER A 141 -3.78 -11.02 9.85
CA SER A 141 -3.00 -10.71 11.04
C SER A 141 -2.77 -11.94 11.93
N ALA A 142 -3.79 -12.78 12.09
CA ALA A 142 -3.68 -14.03 12.84
C ALA A 142 -2.67 -14.99 12.19
N ARG A 143 -2.68 -15.10 10.86
CA ARG A 143 -1.72 -15.93 10.12
C ARG A 143 -0.28 -15.46 10.30
N ILE A 144 -0.02 -14.16 10.16
CA ILE A 144 1.31 -13.58 10.37
C ILE A 144 1.78 -13.79 11.81
N ALA A 145 0.91 -13.52 12.80
CA ALA A 145 1.25 -13.73 14.20
C ALA A 145 1.64 -15.19 14.49
N GLY A 146 0.89 -16.16 13.96
CA GLY A 146 1.22 -17.57 14.10
C GLY A 146 2.50 -18.00 13.39
N LEU A 147 2.80 -17.41 12.21
CA LEU A 147 4.03 -17.71 11.48
C LEU A 147 5.29 -17.19 12.17
N LEU A 148 5.20 -16.06 12.86
CA LEU A 148 6.32 -15.34 13.45
C LEU A 148 6.33 -15.39 14.98
N ALA A 149 5.41 -16.16 15.60
CA ALA A 149 5.23 -16.29 17.04
C ALA A 149 5.10 -14.95 17.77
N LEU A 150 4.29 -14.01 17.22
CA LEU A 150 4.10 -12.67 17.78
C LEU A 150 3.05 -12.68 18.89
N GLY A 151 3.39 -12.18 20.06
CA GLY A 151 2.58 -12.23 21.28
C GLY A 151 2.00 -10.90 21.76
N ASN A 152 2.37 -9.77 21.13
CA ASN A 152 1.78 -8.48 21.45
C ASN A 152 0.43 -8.30 20.69
N GLN A 153 -0.04 -7.10 20.44
CA GLN A 153 -1.31 -6.86 19.73
C GLN A 153 -1.33 -7.49 18.33
N VAL A 154 -2.38 -8.25 18.07
CA VAL A 154 -2.71 -8.82 16.74
C VAL A 154 -4.03 -8.24 16.31
N THR A 155 -4.04 -7.42 15.26
CA THR A 155 -5.26 -6.79 14.76
C THR A 155 -5.23 -6.58 13.26
N SER A 156 -6.39 -6.40 12.69
CA SER A 156 -6.58 -6.01 11.29
C SER A 156 -7.41 -4.75 11.22
N ASN A 157 -6.99 -3.82 10.36
CA ASN A 157 -7.76 -2.63 10.04
C ASN A 157 -8.28 -2.69 8.60
N SER A 158 -9.29 -1.90 8.32
CA SER A 158 -9.85 -1.72 6.98
C SER A 158 -10.41 -0.30 6.85
N SER A 159 -9.70 0.53 6.11
CA SER A 159 -10.02 1.92 5.80
C SER A 159 -9.84 2.20 4.31
N ALA A 160 -10.37 1.26 3.50
CA ALA A 160 -10.28 1.28 2.05
C ALA A 160 -8.83 1.51 1.57
N CYS A 161 -8.58 2.52 0.72
CA CYS A 161 -7.26 2.79 0.17
C CYS A 161 -6.26 3.37 1.19
N SER A 162 -6.72 3.78 2.37
CA SER A 162 -5.88 4.29 3.47
C SER A 162 -5.36 3.18 4.40
N THR A 163 -5.86 1.95 4.26
CA THR A 163 -5.62 0.82 5.15
C THR A 163 -4.13 0.60 5.50
N GLY A 164 -3.26 0.51 4.49
CA GLY A 164 -1.83 0.26 4.73
C GLY A 164 -1.12 1.43 5.43
N ASN A 165 -1.49 2.68 5.13
CA ASN A 165 -0.95 3.84 5.83
C ASN A 165 -1.42 3.88 7.29
N GLU A 166 -2.71 3.63 7.51
CA GLU A 166 -3.31 3.63 8.85
C GLU A 166 -2.67 2.56 9.74
N ALA A 167 -2.42 1.36 9.19
CA ALA A 167 -1.69 0.31 9.91
C ALA A 167 -0.32 0.79 10.42
N VAL A 168 0.42 1.55 9.60
CA VAL A 168 1.72 2.12 9.99
C VAL A 168 1.53 3.21 11.07
N ILE A 169 0.54 4.11 10.93
CA ILE A 169 0.26 5.19 11.89
C ILE A 169 -0.11 4.60 13.26
N GLU A 170 -1.01 3.63 13.30
CA GLU A 170 -1.44 2.96 14.53
C GLU A 170 -0.28 2.21 15.22
N ALA A 171 0.56 1.55 14.42
CA ALA A 171 1.75 0.86 14.94
C ALA A 171 2.76 1.84 15.57
N VAL A 172 3.00 2.99 14.91
CA VAL A 172 3.82 4.08 15.49
C VAL A 172 3.23 4.59 16.79
N ALA A 173 1.93 4.83 16.83
CA ALA A 173 1.26 5.29 18.06
C ALA A 173 1.41 4.28 19.20
N ARG A 174 1.30 2.97 18.91
CA ARG A 174 1.46 1.93 19.90
C ARG A 174 2.89 1.87 20.47
N ILE A 175 3.91 2.01 19.62
CA ILE A 175 5.31 2.07 20.05
C ILE A 175 5.56 3.33 20.89
N ARG A 176 5.10 4.51 20.43
CA ARG A 176 5.23 5.78 21.17
C ARG A 176 4.58 5.77 22.56
N LEU A 177 3.51 4.99 22.73
CA LEU A 177 2.84 4.77 24.01
C LEU A 177 3.57 3.75 24.91
N GLY A 178 4.66 3.13 24.46
CA GLY A 178 5.38 2.09 25.20
C GLY A 178 4.60 0.78 25.37
N LEU A 179 3.63 0.51 24.48
CA LEU A 179 2.78 -0.69 24.55
C LEU A 179 3.33 -1.85 23.71
N ALA A 180 4.34 -1.59 22.89
CA ALA A 180 5.10 -2.56 22.12
C ALA A 180 6.48 -1.99 21.81
N THR A 181 7.51 -2.83 21.82
CA THR A 181 8.85 -2.44 21.38
C THR A 181 8.94 -2.45 19.85
N ARG A 182 8.22 -3.39 19.23
CA ARG A 182 8.18 -3.59 17.76
C ARG A 182 6.75 -3.82 17.28
N MET A 183 6.49 -3.36 16.08
CA MET A 183 5.23 -3.64 15.36
C MET A 183 5.50 -3.96 13.90
N LEU A 184 4.98 -5.09 13.44
CA LEU A 184 4.89 -5.38 12.01
C LEU A 184 3.62 -4.74 11.47
N ALA A 185 3.75 -3.79 10.55
CA ALA A 185 2.62 -3.00 10.06
C ALA A 185 2.56 -3.01 8.53
N GLY A 186 1.38 -3.23 7.99
CA GLY A 186 1.21 -3.25 6.55
C GLY A 186 -0.19 -3.62 6.09
N GLY A 187 -0.28 -4.01 4.84
CA GLY A 187 -1.54 -4.43 4.24
C GLY A 187 -1.34 -5.27 3.00
N SER A 188 -2.37 -6.00 2.66
CA SER A 188 -2.43 -6.84 1.46
C SER A 188 -3.80 -6.78 0.80
N GLU A 189 -3.85 -7.11 -0.49
CA GLU A 189 -5.10 -7.24 -1.25
C GLU A 189 -4.95 -8.32 -2.31
N GLY A 190 -5.95 -9.19 -2.42
CA GLY A 190 -5.98 -10.26 -3.42
C GLY A 190 -6.32 -9.77 -4.82
N ALA A 191 -5.96 -10.54 -5.83
CA ALA A 191 -6.36 -10.34 -7.22
C ALA A 191 -7.57 -11.20 -7.54
N SER A 192 -8.72 -10.58 -7.80
CA SER A 192 -9.91 -11.35 -8.13
C SER A 192 -10.95 -10.51 -8.87
N PRO A 193 -11.62 -11.06 -9.90
CA PRO A 193 -12.77 -10.39 -10.50
C PRO A 193 -13.88 -10.10 -9.48
N TYR A 194 -14.05 -10.91 -8.46
CA TYR A 194 -15.06 -10.69 -7.42
C TYR A 194 -14.74 -9.49 -6.52
N ILE A 195 -13.45 -9.13 -6.38
CA ILE A 195 -13.01 -7.90 -5.71
C ILE A 195 -13.24 -6.69 -6.62
N TRP A 196 -12.94 -6.81 -7.91
CA TRP A 196 -12.90 -5.68 -8.85
C TRP A 196 -14.25 -5.37 -9.51
N ALA A 197 -15.20 -6.31 -9.54
CA ALA A 197 -16.50 -6.16 -10.21
C ALA A 197 -17.28 -4.92 -9.75
N GLY A 198 -17.30 -4.65 -8.43
CA GLY A 198 -17.97 -3.48 -7.90
C GLY A 198 -17.40 -2.16 -8.43
N PHE A 199 -16.09 -2.07 -8.58
CA PHE A 199 -15.42 -0.88 -9.12
C PHE A 199 -15.66 -0.72 -10.62
N ASP A 200 -15.74 -1.83 -11.39
CA ASP A 200 -16.12 -1.80 -12.81
C ASP A 200 -17.57 -1.32 -13.00
N ALA A 201 -18.48 -1.83 -12.19
CA ALA A 201 -19.89 -1.41 -12.17
C ALA A 201 -20.05 0.07 -11.80
N MET A 202 -19.24 0.58 -10.86
CA MET A 202 -19.18 2.01 -10.49
C MET A 202 -18.54 2.89 -11.57
N ARG A 203 -17.91 2.30 -12.57
CA ARG A 203 -17.21 3.00 -13.66
C ARG A 203 -16.03 3.87 -13.18
N VAL A 204 -15.36 3.46 -12.11
CA VAL A 204 -14.20 4.18 -11.54
C VAL A 204 -12.86 3.61 -11.96
N ILE A 205 -12.84 2.39 -12.54
CA ILE A 205 -11.63 1.76 -13.06
C ILE A 205 -11.46 2.02 -14.57
N CYS A 206 -10.21 1.89 -15.04
CA CYS A 206 -9.80 2.26 -16.38
C CYS A 206 -10.47 1.38 -17.44
N ARG A 207 -11.22 1.99 -18.37
CA ARG A 207 -11.90 1.29 -19.48
C ARG A 207 -11.27 1.55 -20.84
N LYS A 208 -10.22 2.35 -20.84
CA LYS A 208 -9.40 2.63 -22.01
C LYS A 208 -8.10 1.87 -21.88
N PHE A 209 -7.37 1.75 -22.94
CA PHE A 209 -6.03 1.15 -22.94
C PHE A 209 -5.99 -0.37 -22.63
N ASN A 210 -7.08 -1.12 -22.84
CA ASN A 210 -7.06 -2.58 -22.71
C ASN A 210 -6.09 -3.24 -23.70
N ASP A 211 -5.83 -2.60 -24.84
CA ASP A 211 -4.88 -2.98 -25.87
C ASP A 211 -3.44 -2.53 -25.61
N ARG A 212 -3.24 -1.61 -24.64
CA ARG A 212 -1.95 -1.06 -24.23
C ARG A 212 -1.88 -0.96 -22.71
N PRO A 213 -1.83 -2.12 -22.03
CA PRO A 213 -2.00 -2.19 -20.58
C PRO A 213 -0.98 -1.34 -19.78
N GLU A 214 0.25 -1.25 -20.24
CA GLU A 214 1.31 -0.45 -19.61
C GLU A 214 1.03 1.06 -19.65
N GLU A 215 0.16 1.53 -20.55
CA GLU A 215 -0.27 2.93 -20.63
C GLU A 215 -1.53 3.24 -19.79
N ALA A 216 -2.19 2.22 -19.24
CA ALA A 216 -3.52 2.35 -18.64
C ALA A 216 -3.52 3.15 -17.33
N SER A 217 -2.50 2.98 -16.48
CA SER A 217 -2.37 3.77 -15.26
C SER A 217 -1.59 5.04 -15.54
N ARG A 218 -2.30 6.16 -15.52
CA ARG A 218 -1.75 7.46 -15.93
C ARG A 218 -2.14 8.60 -14.99
N PRO A 219 -1.66 8.54 -13.73
CA PRO A 219 -1.90 9.61 -12.75
C PRO A 219 -1.46 10.96 -13.29
N MET A 220 -2.23 12.00 -12.97
CA MET A 220 -1.98 13.41 -13.36
C MET A 220 -2.17 13.72 -14.86
N SER A 221 -2.45 12.73 -15.71
CA SER A 221 -2.68 12.92 -17.15
C SER A 221 -4.04 13.53 -17.44
N ALA A 222 -4.13 14.36 -18.48
CA ALA A 222 -5.40 14.85 -19.03
C ALA A 222 -6.26 13.74 -19.65
N SER A 223 -5.63 12.65 -20.09
CA SER A 223 -6.32 11.48 -20.64
C SER A 223 -6.56 10.37 -19.62
N ALA A 224 -6.38 10.65 -18.31
CA ALA A 224 -6.72 9.73 -17.23
C ALA A 224 -8.17 9.19 -17.38
N ALA A 225 -8.35 7.90 -17.18
CA ALA A 225 -9.61 7.22 -17.48
C ALA A 225 -10.13 6.32 -16.36
N GLY A 226 -9.70 6.56 -15.15
CA GLY A 226 -9.97 5.74 -13.96
C GLY A 226 -8.73 4.99 -13.49
N PHE A 227 -8.76 4.49 -12.26
CA PHE A 227 -7.62 3.73 -11.75
C PHE A 227 -7.53 2.33 -12.37
N VAL A 228 -6.32 1.80 -12.46
CA VAL A 228 -6.10 0.39 -12.81
C VAL A 228 -6.09 -0.42 -11.51
N PRO A 229 -6.93 -1.45 -11.35
CA PRO A 229 -6.92 -2.25 -10.14
C PRO A 229 -5.62 -3.03 -10.00
N GLY A 230 -5.17 -3.21 -8.77
CA GLY A 230 -3.94 -3.94 -8.44
C GLY A 230 -4.11 -4.84 -7.23
N ALA A 231 -3.10 -5.68 -7.01
CA ALA A 231 -3.02 -6.62 -5.90
C ALA A 231 -1.58 -6.69 -5.37
N GLY A 232 -1.39 -7.27 -4.20
CA GLY A 232 -0.09 -7.44 -3.58
C GLY A 232 -0.12 -7.27 -2.07
N GLY A 233 1.05 -7.09 -1.48
CA GLY A 233 1.19 -6.83 -0.05
C GLY A 233 2.55 -6.27 0.31
N ALA A 234 2.61 -5.50 1.39
CA ALA A 234 3.86 -5.02 1.94
C ALA A 234 3.77 -4.84 3.45
N PHE A 235 4.90 -5.03 4.12
CA PHE A 235 5.05 -4.85 5.56
C PHE A 235 6.34 -4.11 5.89
N LEU A 236 6.24 -3.26 6.90
CA LEU A 236 7.37 -2.61 7.56
C LEU A 236 7.46 -3.15 8.98
N LEU A 237 8.66 -3.55 9.41
CA LEU A 237 8.93 -3.71 10.83
C LEU A 237 9.32 -2.35 11.39
N LEU A 238 8.48 -1.82 12.26
CA LEU A 238 8.70 -0.61 13.03
C LEU A 238 9.27 -1.01 14.40
N GLU A 239 10.23 -0.27 14.88
CA GLU A 239 10.89 -0.55 16.15
C GLU A 239 11.23 0.74 16.87
N GLU A 240 11.15 0.71 18.17
CA GLU A 240 11.61 1.77 19.04
C GLU A 240 13.10 2.01 18.79
N LEU A 241 13.51 3.28 18.68
CA LEU A 241 14.85 3.65 18.21
C LEU A 241 15.96 3.09 19.11
N GLU A 242 15.82 3.20 20.42
CA GLU A 242 16.84 2.71 21.36
C GLU A 242 17.01 1.19 21.26
N SER A 243 15.91 0.45 21.11
CA SER A 243 15.93 -1.00 20.86
C SER A 243 16.69 -1.34 19.59
N ALA A 244 16.39 -0.63 18.50
CA ALA A 244 17.05 -0.81 17.21
C ALA A 244 18.56 -0.53 17.28
N LEU A 245 18.97 0.53 17.97
CA LEU A 245 20.37 0.89 18.16
C LEU A 245 21.12 -0.13 19.02
N VAL A 246 20.53 -0.57 20.15
CA VAL A 246 21.14 -1.56 21.06
C VAL A 246 21.42 -2.87 20.37
N ARG A 247 20.51 -3.34 19.49
CA ARG A 247 20.75 -4.59 18.75
C ARG A 247 21.55 -4.43 17.44
N GLY A 248 21.98 -3.20 17.11
CA GLY A 248 22.71 -2.91 15.87
C GLY A 248 21.88 -3.10 14.62
N ALA A 249 20.59 -2.77 14.67
CA ALA A 249 19.68 -2.91 13.55
C ALA A 249 20.09 -2.02 12.37
N ARG A 250 19.85 -2.50 11.15
CA ARG A 250 19.90 -1.64 9.96
C ARG A 250 18.64 -0.78 9.91
N ILE A 251 18.78 0.49 10.21
CA ILE A 251 17.69 1.46 10.16
C ILE A 251 17.62 2.05 8.74
N TYR A 252 16.45 2.04 8.12
CA TYR A 252 16.23 2.56 6.77
C TYR A 252 15.78 4.02 6.78
N ALA A 253 14.85 4.34 7.68
CA ALA A 253 14.24 5.65 7.81
C ALA A 253 13.58 5.79 9.19
N GLU A 254 13.26 7.02 9.57
CA GLU A 254 12.40 7.35 10.70
C GLU A 254 10.97 7.62 10.22
N VAL A 255 9.97 7.17 10.96
CA VAL A 255 8.61 7.67 10.82
C VAL A 255 8.45 8.81 11.80
N LEU A 256 8.47 10.05 11.29
CA LEU A 256 8.40 11.24 12.13
C LEU A 256 7.01 11.50 12.70
N GLY A 257 5.97 11.19 11.93
CA GLY A 257 4.61 11.43 12.34
C GLY A 257 3.58 10.95 11.32
N GLY A 258 2.33 11.00 11.71
CA GLY A 258 1.21 10.65 10.85
C GLY A 258 -0.12 11.15 11.37
N MET A 259 -1.10 11.23 10.50
CA MET A 259 -2.46 11.64 10.81
C MET A 259 -3.47 10.82 10.02
N VAL A 260 -4.55 10.46 10.71
CA VAL A 260 -5.76 9.87 10.12
C VAL A 260 -6.94 10.76 10.45
N ASN A 261 -7.81 11.01 9.49
CA ASN A 261 -9.10 11.65 9.74
C ASN A 261 -10.14 11.23 8.71
N CYS A 262 -11.36 11.71 8.89
CA CYS A 262 -12.46 11.55 7.93
C CYS A 262 -13.05 12.93 7.63
N GLY A 263 -13.42 13.18 6.35
CA GLY A 263 -14.08 14.41 5.94
C GLY A 263 -15.58 14.46 6.26
N GLY A 264 -16.15 13.36 6.77
CA GLY A 264 -17.54 13.28 7.23
C GLY A 264 -18.59 13.36 6.13
N HIS A 265 -18.20 13.11 4.88
CA HIS A 265 -19.06 13.22 3.69
C HIS A 265 -19.75 14.59 3.59
N ARG A 266 -19.02 15.66 3.88
CA ARG A 266 -19.48 17.05 3.82
C ARG A 266 -18.57 17.89 2.95
N MET A 267 -18.97 19.09 2.58
CA MET A 267 -18.17 20.06 1.82
C MET A 267 -17.59 19.47 0.51
N GLY A 268 -18.39 18.70 -0.23
CA GLY A 268 -17.96 18.01 -1.45
C GLY A 268 -17.44 16.59 -1.24
N GLY A 269 -17.21 16.16 0.00
CA GLY A 269 -16.89 14.78 0.34
C GLY A 269 -18.08 13.84 0.14
N THR A 270 -17.82 12.66 -0.39
CA THR A 270 -18.77 11.56 -0.60
C THR A 270 -18.09 10.22 -0.33
N ILE A 271 -18.79 9.12 -0.54
CA ILE A 271 -18.18 7.81 -0.44
C ILE A 271 -16.97 7.63 -1.40
N THR A 272 -16.95 8.34 -2.52
CA THR A 272 -15.93 8.20 -3.58
C THR A 272 -15.06 9.44 -3.79
N ALA A 273 -15.38 10.54 -3.13
CA ALA A 273 -14.63 11.79 -3.25
C ALA A 273 -14.29 12.34 -1.87
N PRO A 274 -13.02 12.65 -1.59
CA PRO A 274 -12.63 13.20 -0.30
C PRO A 274 -13.09 14.67 -0.16
N ASN A 275 -13.44 15.05 1.07
CA ASN A 275 -13.64 16.45 1.45
C ASN A 275 -12.28 17.19 1.39
N PRO A 276 -12.11 18.22 0.55
CA PRO A 276 -10.84 18.92 0.40
C PRO A 276 -10.27 19.50 1.72
N GLU A 277 -11.15 19.99 2.60
CA GLU A 277 -10.71 20.48 3.92
C GLU A 277 -10.26 19.33 4.83
N GLY A 278 -10.93 18.16 4.77
CA GLY A 278 -10.50 16.94 5.46
C GLY A 278 -9.09 16.52 5.05
N VAL A 279 -8.82 16.51 3.73
CA VAL A 279 -7.49 16.25 3.17
C VAL A 279 -6.45 17.23 3.70
N ARG A 280 -6.70 18.53 3.59
CA ARG A 280 -5.76 19.57 4.07
C ARG A 280 -5.49 19.47 5.56
N ARG A 281 -6.50 19.20 6.37
CA ARG A 281 -6.34 18.95 7.82
C ARG A 281 -5.51 17.71 8.10
N CYS A 282 -5.68 16.64 7.33
CA CYS A 282 -4.88 15.43 7.47
C CYS A 282 -3.40 15.72 7.20
N VAL A 283 -3.09 16.39 6.08
CA VAL A 283 -1.71 16.75 5.73
C VAL A 283 -1.08 17.67 6.79
N ARG A 284 -1.77 18.75 7.18
CA ARG A 284 -1.26 19.67 8.21
C ARG A 284 -1.06 18.98 9.56
N GLY A 285 -1.99 18.08 9.93
CA GLY A 285 -1.90 17.30 11.15
C GLY A 285 -0.69 16.37 11.15
N ALA A 286 -0.39 15.70 10.03
CA ALA A 286 0.79 14.87 9.91
C ALA A 286 2.10 15.68 10.00
N VAL A 287 2.15 16.86 9.38
CA VAL A 287 3.31 17.76 9.47
C VAL A 287 3.50 18.25 10.91
N ALA A 288 2.41 18.61 11.60
CA ALA A 288 2.46 19.03 13.01
C ALA A 288 2.89 17.90 13.93
N ASP A 289 2.36 16.66 13.75
CA ASP A 289 2.77 15.49 14.55
C ASP A 289 4.25 15.12 14.32
N ALA A 290 4.74 15.33 13.09
CA ALA A 290 6.16 15.15 12.75
C ALA A 290 7.08 16.23 13.34
N GLY A 291 6.55 17.36 13.83
CA GLY A 291 7.33 18.45 14.41
C GLY A 291 8.23 19.17 13.40
N ILE A 292 7.87 19.20 12.12
CA ILE A 292 8.66 19.80 11.04
C ILE A 292 7.95 21.00 10.41
N SER A 293 8.73 21.83 9.69
CA SER A 293 8.19 22.84 8.79
C SER A 293 7.67 22.20 7.49
N PRO A 294 6.55 22.66 6.90
CA PRO A 294 6.14 22.25 5.57
C PRO A 294 7.22 22.41 4.49
N ARG A 295 8.18 23.32 4.69
CA ARG A 295 9.30 23.56 3.77
C ARG A 295 10.35 22.48 3.79
N GLU A 296 10.41 21.63 4.83
CA GLU A 296 11.33 20.50 4.93
C GLU A 296 10.91 19.31 4.06
N ILE A 297 9.67 19.28 3.55
CA ILE A 297 9.21 18.21 2.67
C ILE A 297 9.84 18.36 1.29
N ASP A 298 10.68 17.41 0.92
CA ASP A 298 11.40 17.36 -0.36
C ASP A 298 10.57 16.70 -1.46
N ALA A 299 9.79 15.67 -1.09
CA ALA A 299 8.97 14.94 -2.04
C ALA A 299 7.64 14.46 -1.43
N ILE A 300 6.66 14.26 -2.29
CA ILE A 300 5.34 13.73 -1.99
C ILE A 300 5.13 12.46 -2.82
N ASN A 301 4.86 11.35 -2.16
CA ASN A 301 4.25 10.19 -2.80
C ASN A 301 2.74 10.30 -2.61
N GLY A 302 2.06 10.78 -3.64
CA GLY A 302 0.64 11.11 -3.60
C GLY A 302 -0.27 9.88 -3.67
N HIS A 303 -1.54 10.09 -3.38
CA HIS A 303 -2.56 9.08 -3.64
C HIS A 303 -2.80 8.92 -5.14
N LEU A 304 -2.96 10.01 -5.89
CA LEU A 304 -2.97 10.15 -7.36
C LEU A 304 -3.30 8.87 -8.12
N THR A 305 -4.55 8.69 -8.49
CA THR A 305 -5.11 7.40 -8.94
C THR A 305 -5.46 7.35 -10.41
N ALA A 306 -5.04 8.31 -11.23
CA ALA A 306 -5.46 8.48 -12.61
C ALA A 306 -6.98 8.76 -12.74
N THR A 307 -7.51 9.58 -11.86
CA THR A 307 -8.91 9.96 -11.80
C THR A 307 -9.08 11.49 -11.82
N TYR A 308 -10.34 11.94 -11.89
CA TYR A 308 -10.66 13.37 -11.76
C TYR A 308 -10.20 13.98 -10.43
N ALA A 309 -9.86 13.16 -9.44
CA ALA A 309 -9.40 13.65 -8.14
C ALA A 309 -7.93 14.11 -8.15
N ASP A 310 -7.12 13.72 -9.12
CA ASP A 310 -5.69 14.04 -9.16
C ASP A 310 -5.39 15.55 -9.12
N PRO A 311 -6.03 16.41 -9.94
CA PRO A 311 -5.82 17.86 -9.85
C PRO A 311 -6.30 18.45 -8.52
N ILE A 312 -7.36 17.89 -7.92
CA ILE A 312 -7.84 18.30 -6.60
C ILE A 312 -6.82 17.98 -5.52
N GLU A 313 -6.19 16.80 -5.61
CA GLU A 313 -5.15 16.37 -4.68
C GLU A 313 -3.94 17.30 -4.73
N VAL A 314 -3.41 17.61 -5.94
CA VAL A 314 -2.27 18.54 -6.10
C VAL A 314 -2.59 19.91 -5.50
N LYS A 315 -3.79 20.45 -5.73
CA LYS A 315 -4.24 21.71 -5.11
C LYS A 315 -4.33 21.62 -3.59
N ASN A 316 -4.78 20.50 -3.05
CA ASN A 316 -4.86 20.30 -1.61
C ASN A 316 -3.46 20.23 -0.97
N TRP A 317 -2.49 19.60 -1.63
CA TRP A 317 -1.10 19.60 -1.21
C TRP A 317 -0.53 21.01 -1.19
N SER A 318 -0.69 21.76 -2.29
CA SER A 318 -0.24 23.14 -2.39
C SER A 318 -0.82 24.03 -1.27
N ALA A 319 -2.11 23.91 -1.04
CA ALA A 319 -2.79 24.69 0.01
C ALA A 319 -2.44 24.23 1.45
N ALA A 320 -2.22 22.95 1.66
CA ALA A 320 -1.86 22.42 2.98
C ALA A 320 -0.45 22.79 3.41
N LEU A 321 0.50 22.76 2.45
CA LEU A 321 1.91 23.10 2.68
C LEU A 321 2.22 24.60 2.50
N GLU A 322 1.25 25.39 2.01
CA GLU A 322 1.44 26.81 1.66
C GLU A 322 2.61 27.01 0.67
N ARG A 323 2.72 26.08 -0.31
CA ARG A 323 3.77 26.08 -1.33
C ARG A 323 3.15 26.13 -2.72
N GLY A 324 3.60 27.13 -3.51
CA GLY A 324 3.17 27.28 -4.89
C GLY A 324 4.02 26.47 -5.88
N PRO A 325 3.73 26.58 -7.20
CA PRO A 325 4.44 25.82 -8.23
C PRO A 325 5.96 25.99 -8.22
N GLU A 326 6.45 27.18 -7.84
CA GLU A 326 7.89 27.52 -7.88
C GLU A 326 8.69 26.79 -6.79
N ASP A 327 8.11 26.57 -5.62
CA ASP A 327 8.77 25.94 -4.49
C ASP A 327 8.10 24.62 -4.05
N PHE A 328 7.23 24.05 -4.91
CA PHE A 328 6.56 22.80 -4.65
C PHE A 328 7.54 21.63 -4.51
N PRO A 329 7.33 20.67 -3.60
CA PRO A 329 8.16 19.48 -3.52
C PRO A 329 8.00 18.60 -4.77
N TRP A 330 8.91 17.66 -5.00
CA TRP A 330 8.67 16.61 -5.98
C TRP A 330 7.36 15.90 -5.67
N ILE A 331 6.58 15.53 -6.70
CA ILE A 331 5.37 14.75 -6.52
C ILE A 331 5.31 13.60 -7.52
N ASN A 332 5.05 12.41 -7.01
CA ASN A 332 4.92 11.21 -7.83
C ASN A 332 3.81 10.28 -7.37
N SER A 333 3.47 9.30 -8.22
CA SER A 333 2.55 8.21 -7.89
C SER A 333 3.14 6.86 -8.29
N THR A 334 3.34 6.00 -7.30
CA THR A 334 3.75 4.60 -7.51
C THR A 334 2.69 3.82 -8.29
N LYS A 335 1.43 4.24 -8.21
CA LYS A 335 0.30 3.61 -8.93
C LYS A 335 0.44 3.66 -10.44
N SER A 336 1.24 4.57 -10.99
CA SER A 336 1.57 4.58 -12.42
C SER A 336 2.23 3.29 -12.88
N MET A 337 2.95 2.59 -11.98
CA MET A 337 3.70 1.36 -12.24
C MET A 337 3.00 0.10 -11.72
N VAL A 338 2.28 0.18 -10.60
CA VAL A 338 1.72 -1.01 -9.93
C VAL A 338 0.19 -1.06 -9.96
N GLY A 339 -0.46 -0.03 -10.48
CA GLY A 339 -1.91 0.12 -10.34
C GLY A 339 -2.30 0.48 -8.90
N HIS A 340 -3.58 0.44 -8.62
CA HIS A 340 -4.12 0.73 -7.29
C HIS A 340 -4.37 -0.58 -6.53
N CYS A 341 -3.45 -0.93 -5.63
CA CYS A 341 -3.49 -2.17 -4.86
C CYS A 341 -4.44 -2.09 -3.63
N LEU A 342 -5.46 -1.23 -3.68
CA LEU A 342 -6.52 -1.08 -2.67
C LEU A 342 -5.97 -1.01 -1.23
N GLY A 343 -6.31 -1.97 -0.36
CA GLY A 343 -5.84 -2.00 1.03
C GLY A 343 -4.32 -2.18 1.18
N ALA A 344 -3.65 -2.78 0.20
CA ALA A 344 -2.19 -2.90 0.16
C ALA A 344 -1.47 -1.64 -0.30
N ALA A 345 -2.18 -0.72 -1.00
CA ALA A 345 -1.57 0.41 -1.69
C ALA A 345 -0.68 1.25 -0.77
N GLY A 346 -1.20 1.65 0.39
CA GLY A 346 -0.46 2.46 1.36
C GLY A 346 0.85 1.82 1.81
N ALA A 347 0.84 0.52 2.12
CA ALA A 347 2.00 -0.20 2.59
C ALA A 347 3.07 -0.38 1.49
N ILE A 348 2.67 -0.77 0.27
CA ILE A 348 3.58 -0.87 -0.89
C ILE A 348 4.24 0.48 -1.17
N GLU A 349 3.47 1.56 -1.10
CA GLU A 349 3.94 2.93 -1.32
C GLU A 349 4.82 3.44 -0.18
N CYS A 350 4.59 3.05 1.08
CA CYS A 350 5.51 3.32 2.19
C CYS A 350 6.88 2.66 1.94
N VAL A 351 6.90 1.41 1.49
CA VAL A 351 8.16 0.74 1.10
C VAL A 351 8.83 1.50 -0.04
N ALA A 352 8.09 1.94 -1.06
CA ALA A 352 8.63 2.74 -2.16
C ALA A 352 9.25 4.06 -1.66
N VAL A 353 8.60 4.76 -0.72
CA VAL A 353 9.11 5.98 -0.09
C VAL A 353 10.42 5.73 0.64
N VAL A 354 10.48 4.69 1.48
CA VAL A 354 11.70 4.36 2.22
C VAL A 354 12.85 3.98 1.28
N LEU A 355 12.57 3.26 0.19
CA LEU A 355 13.57 2.95 -0.84
C LEU A 355 14.08 4.17 -1.60
N GLN A 356 13.20 5.16 -1.86
CA GLN A 356 13.61 6.45 -2.44
C GLN A 356 14.54 7.24 -1.49
N LEU A 357 14.17 7.36 -0.22
CA LEU A 357 14.98 8.00 0.82
C LEU A 357 16.37 7.36 0.94
N ARG A 358 16.40 6.04 1.09
CA ARG A 358 17.65 5.27 1.18
C ARG A 358 18.51 5.42 -0.06
N GLY A 359 17.88 5.39 -1.22
CA GLY A 359 18.56 5.38 -2.51
C GLY A 359 18.87 6.75 -3.08
N GLY A 360 18.43 7.86 -2.44
CA GLY A 360 18.63 9.22 -2.91
C GLY A 360 18.05 9.46 -4.31
N PHE A 361 16.82 9.07 -4.56
CA PHE A 361 16.14 9.28 -5.84
C PHE A 361 14.64 9.50 -5.67
N VAL A 362 14.02 10.10 -6.69
CA VAL A 362 12.57 10.19 -6.82
C VAL A 362 12.18 9.37 -8.05
N HIS A 363 11.30 8.38 -7.88
CA HIS A 363 10.86 7.52 -8.98
C HIS A 363 9.91 8.26 -9.94
N PRO A 364 9.83 7.88 -11.22
CA PRO A 364 8.94 8.52 -12.18
C PRO A 364 7.46 8.28 -11.89
N SER A 365 6.64 9.19 -12.42
CA SER A 365 5.23 8.93 -12.70
C SER A 365 5.09 8.63 -14.18
N LEU A 366 4.64 7.42 -14.52
CA LEU A 366 4.50 7.00 -15.91
C LEU A 366 3.23 7.60 -16.55
N ASN A 367 3.25 7.68 -17.87
CA ASN A 367 2.08 7.98 -18.69
C ASN A 367 1.41 9.35 -18.43
N CYS A 368 2.15 10.31 -17.89
CA CYS A 368 1.64 11.66 -17.59
C CYS A 368 2.26 12.76 -18.49
N GLY A 369 2.72 12.42 -19.69
CA GLY A 369 3.27 13.41 -20.62
C GLY A 369 2.25 14.44 -21.12
N ASP A 370 0.96 14.12 -21.03
CA ASP A 370 -0.18 14.99 -21.29
C ASP A 370 -0.81 15.47 -19.98
N LEU A 371 -0.10 16.22 -19.17
CA LEU A 371 -0.57 16.67 -17.85
C LEU A 371 -1.95 17.35 -17.91
N HIS A 372 -2.77 17.08 -16.90
CA HIS A 372 -4.04 17.80 -16.72
C HIS A 372 -3.78 19.32 -16.62
N PRO A 373 -4.57 20.19 -17.28
CA PRO A 373 -4.31 21.65 -17.34
C PRO A 373 -4.07 22.31 -15.97
N GLU A 374 -4.77 21.86 -14.95
CA GLU A 374 -4.61 22.39 -13.58
C GLU A 374 -3.34 21.89 -12.88
N ILE A 375 -2.68 20.85 -13.42
CA ILE A 375 -1.42 20.29 -12.90
C ILE A 375 -0.20 20.85 -13.67
N VAL A 376 -0.38 21.29 -14.92
CA VAL A 376 0.70 21.87 -15.75
C VAL A 376 1.57 22.89 -15.00
N PRO A 377 1.06 23.78 -14.13
CA PRO A 377 1.91 24.69 -13.38
C PRO A 377 3.00 23.99 -12.53
N TYR A 378 2.77 22.76 -12.13
CA TYR A 378 3.66 21.94 -11.27
C TYR A 378 4.58 21.00 -12.08
N GLU A 379 4.56 21.03 -13.41
CA GLU A 379 5.28 20.10 -14.33
C GLU A 379 6.74 19.87 -13.93
N ARG A 380 7.45 20.94 -13.56
CA ARG A 380 8.86 20.87 -13.15
C ARG A 380 9.12 20.02 -11.91
N ARG A 381 8.08 19.68 -11.16
CA ARG A 381 8.13 18.87 -9.94
C ARG A 381 7.54 17.46 -10.12
N ILE A 382 7.20 17.09 -11.36
CA ILE A 382 6.68 15.77 -11.70
C ILE A 382 7.74 15.01 -12.49
N PRO A 383 8.34 13.96 -11.92
CA PRO A 383 9.40 13.21 -12.59
C PRO A 383 8.81 12.29 -13.67
N HIS A 384 9.24 12.44 -14.93
CA HIS A 384 8.92 11.54 -16.03
C HIS A 384 9.95 10.40 -16.20
N SER A 385 11.09 10.53 -15.59
CA SER A 385 12.13 9.52 -15.39
C SER A 385 12.66 9.62 -13.98
N ALA A 386 13.36 8.62 -13.48
CA ALA A 386 13.94 8.70 -12.14
C ALA A 386 14.90 9.87 -12.03
N VAL A 387 14.73 10.68 -10.98
CA VAL A 387 15.57 11.84 -10.69
C VAL A 387 16.51 11.48 -9.55
N ALA A 388 17.81 11.64 -9.78
CA ALA A 388 18.79 11.55 -8.69
C ALA A 388 18.59 12.72 -7.72
N CYS A 389 18.40 12.41 -6.46
CA CYS A 389 18.13 13.38 -5.39
C CYS A 389 18.89 12.94 -4.12
N PRO A 390 20.23 13.07 -4.10
CA PRO A 390 21.05 12.59 -2.98
C PRO A 390 20.71 13.30 -1.67
N ASP A 391 20.20 14.53 -1.75
CA ASP A 391 19.81 15.37 -0.61
C ASP A 391 18.35 15.14 -0.19
N LEU A 392 17.68 14.11 -0.71
CA LEU A 392 16.32 13.73 -0.31
C LEU A 392 16.30 13.32 1.16
N LYS A 393 15.67 14.10 2.01
CA LYS A 393 15.64 13.87 3.47
C LYS A 393 14.26 13.58 4.02
N VAL A 394 13.23 14.26 3.54
CA VAL A 394 11.87 14.14 4.08
C VAL A 394 10.87 13.89 2.96
N VAL A 395 10.10 12.83 3.09
CA VAL A 395 9.05 12.47 2.13
C VAL A 395 7.72 12.31 2.84
N ALA A 396 6.69 12.98 2.31
CA ALA A 396 5.31 12.78 2.72
C ALA A 396 4.63 11.70 1.87
N LYS A 397 3.86 10.83 2.51
CA LYS A 397 3.06 9.78 1.87
C LYS A 397 1.60 9.93 2.25
N ALA A 398 0.70 10.01 1.27
CA ALA A 398 -0.73 10.11 1.55
C ALA A 398 -1.56 8.97 0.95
N GLY A 399 -2.69 8.69 1.58
CA GLY A 399 -3.75 7.83 1.10
C GLY A 399 -5.11 8.47 1.35
N PHE A 400 -5.96 8.51 0.32
CA PHE A 400 -7.32 9.06 0.39
C PHE A 400 -8.29 7.99 -0.07
N GLY A 401 -8.96 7.35 0.88
CA GLY A 401 -9.79 6.17 0.65
C GLY A 401 -11.26 6.47 0.44
N PHE A 402 -11.96 5.54 -0.17
CA PHE A 402 -13.41 5.55 -0.17
C PHE A 402 -13.91 5.59 1.27
N GLY A 403 -15.04 6.28 1.50
CA GLY A 403 -15.52 6.60 2.83
C GLY A 403 -15.05 7.96 3.33
N ASP A 404 -14.37 8.76 2.48
CA ASP A 404 -13.83 10.09 2.83
C ASP A 404 -12.75 9.97 3.94
N VAL A 405 -12.04 8.82 3.99
CA VAL A 405 -10.96 8.56 4.96
C VAL A 405 -9.63 9.00 4.38
N ASN A 406 -8.87 9.73 5.19
CA ASN A 406 -7.62 10.34 4.80
C ASN A 406 -6.50 9.93 5.76
N SER A 407 -5.33 9.64 5.21
CA SER A 407 -4.12 9.31 5.95
C SER A 407 -2.91 10.00 5.34
N CYS A 408 -2.01 10.47 6.18
CA CYS A 408 -0.74 11.06 5.78
C CYS A 408 0.35 10.64 6.75
N LEU A 409 1.51 10.25 6.22
CA LEU A 409 2.72 9.85 6.94
C LEU A 409 3.87 10.73 6.51
N ILE A 410 4.79 11.01 7.44
CA ILE A 410 6.03 11.73 7.17
C ILE A 410 7.20 10.82 7.53
N PHE A 411 8.05 10.56 6.54
CA PHE A 411 9.27 9.77 6.68
C PHE A 411 10.50 10.67 6.55
N ARG A 412 11.53 10.39 7.34
CA ARG A 412 12.85 11.03 7.24
C ARG A 412 13.92 9.98 6.97
N LYS A 413 14.87 10.31 6.11
CA LYS A 413 16.09 9.54 5.90
C LYS A 413 16.82 9.38 7.23
N TRP A 414 17.21 8.14 7.54
CA TRP A 414 18.05 7.89 8.69
C TRP A 414 19.49 8.36 8.43
N GLU A 415 20.00 9.17 9.31
CA GLU A 415 21.41 9.60 9.37
C GLU A 415 21.91 9.25 10.79
N PRO A 416 22.90 8.32 10.93
CA PRO A 416 23.41 7.88 12.24
C PRO A 416 24.13 8.97 13.03
#